data_49adbfac674aaba00942b95c157ab5bd
#
_entry.id   49adbfac674aaba00942b95c157ab5bd
#
_cell.length_a   1.000
_cell.length_b   1.000
_cell.length_c   1.000
_cell.angle_alpha   90.00
_cell.angle_beta   90.00
_cell.angle_gamma   90.00
#
_symmetry.space_group_name_H-M   'P 1'
#
loop_
_entity.id
_entity.type
_entity.pdbx_description
1 polymer ?
#
loop_
_entity_poly.entity_id
_entity_poly.type
_entity_poly.pdbx_seq_one_letter_code
_entity_poly.pdbx_strand_id
1 'polypeptide(L)' 'MTTLILRKEKFEVRPGMTLLAALKKINIVPESVIATRNGEMILEDEILKEEDVIKLIAVISGGQA' A
#
# COMPACT_ATOMS: atom_id res chain seq x y z
N MET A 1 11.89 -3.97 7.94
CA MET A 1 10.88 -4.32 6.93
C MET A 1 9.81 -3.25 6.87
N THR A 2 9.22 -3.10 5.73
CA THR A 2 8.12 -2.16 5.54
C THR A 2 6.81 -2.89 5.74
N THR A 3 5.88 -2.28 6.44
CA THR A 3 4.60 -2.90 6.74
C THR A 3 3.50 -2.23 5.95
N LEU A 4 2.67 -3.04 5.30
CA LEU A 4 1.48 -2.55 4.60
C LEU A 4 0.27 -3.09 5.34
N ILE A 5 -0.68 -2.22 5.64
CA ILE A 5 -1.86 -2.61 6.42
C ILE A 5 -3.10 -2.37 5.57
N LEU A 6 -3.88 -3.42 5.37
CA LEU A 6 -5.16 -3.30 4.68
C LEU A 6 -6.21 -3.92 5.59
N ARG A 7 -7.07 -3.08 6.12
CA ARG A 7 -8.10 -3.51 7.05
C ARG A 7 -7.46 -4.22 8.24
N LYS A 8 -7.71 -5.52 8.39
CA LYS A 8 -7.14 -6.28 9.50
C LYS A 8 -5.89 -7.03 9.12
N GLU A 9 -5.46 -6.92 7.87
CA GLU A 9 -4.33 -7.70 7.40
C GLU A 9 -3.08 -6.85 7.34
N LYS A 10 -1.99 -7.45 7.73
CA LYS A 10 -0.68 -6.82 7.67
C LYS A 10 0.21 -7.61 6.74
N PHE A 11 0.93 -6.90 5.89
CA PHE A 11 1.87 -7.52 4.97
C PHE A 11 3.22 -6.87 5.20
N GLU A 12 4.27 -7.68 5.15
CA GLU A 12 5.62 -7.15 5.29
C GLU A 12 6.37 -7.34 3.99
N VAL A 13 7.02 -6.29 3.55
CA VAL A 13 7.80 -6.33 2.32
C VAL A 13 9.17 -5.70 2.60
N ARG A 14 10.11 -5.94 1.71
CA ARG A 14 11.42 -5.35 1.84
C ARG A 14 11.38 -3.87 1.50
N PRO A 15 12.15 -3.07 2.21
CA PRO A 15 12.25 -1.65 1.84
C PRO A 15 13.03 -1.49 0.55
N GLY A 16 12.91 -0.30 -0.03
CA GLY A 16 13.66 0.01 -1.25
C GLY A 16 12.89 -0.16 -2.53
N MET A 17 11.73 -0.81 -2.48
CA MET A 17 10.91 -0.93 -3.67
C MET A 17 9.86 0.16 -3.69
N THR A 18 9.26 0.37 -4.86
CA THR A 18 8.17 1.33 -4.96
C THR A 18 6.92 0.75 -4.35
N LEU A 19 5.98 1.64 -4.03
CA LEU A 19 4.68 1.19 -3.53
C LEU A 19 4.00 0.29 -4.55
N LEU A 20 4.11 0.63 -5.84
CA LEU A 20 3.51 -0.19 -6.88
C LEU A 20 4.06 -1.60 -6.86
N ALA A 21 5.37 -1.73 -6.76
CA ALA A 21 5.98 -3.05 -6.72
C ALA A 21 5.53 -3.85 -5.50
N ALA A 22 5.42 -3.16 -4.36
CA ALA A 22 4.98 -3.82 -3.14
C ALA A 22 3.55 -4.32 -3.26
N LEU A 23 2.67 -3.50 -3.82
CA LEU A 23 1.27 -3.90 -3.99
C LEU A 23 1.15 -5.09 -4.91
N LYS A 24 1.91 -5.12 -5.99
CA LYS A 24 1.90 -6.26 -6.88
C LYS A 24 2.40 -7.52 -6.18
N LYS A 25 3.37 -7.36 -5.32
CA LYS A 25 3.95 -8.50 -4.62
C LYS A 25 2.94 -9.16 -3.70
N ILE A 26 2.04 -8.38 -3.11
CA ILE A 26 1.03 -8.92 -2.21
C ILE A 26 -0.33 -9.08 -2.90
N ASN A 27 -0.34 -8.99 -4.22
CA ASN A 27 -1.53 -9.25 -5.04
C ASN A 27 -2.67 -8.28 -4.76
N ILE A 28 -2.34 -7.03 -4.56
CA ILE A 28 -3.34 -5.98 -4.40
C ILE A 28 -3.29 -5.10 -5.63
N VAL A 29 -4.46 -4.87 -6.22
CA VAL A 29 -4.56 -4.01 -7.40
C VAL A 29 -4.32 -2.58 -6.97
N PRO A 30 -3.30 -1.91 -7.54
CA PRO A 30 -2.96 -0.55 -7.07
C PRO A 30 -4.11 0.44 -7.17
N GLU A 31 -4.97 0.28 -8.19
CA GLU A 31 -6.06 1.22 -8.39
C GLU A 31 -7.19 1.03 -7.40
N SER A 32 -7.17 -0.03 -6.62
CA SER A 32 -8.25 -0.31 -5.70
C SER A 32 -7.97 0.20 -4.30
N VAL A 33 -6.81 0.79 -4.08
CA VAL A 33 -6.45 1.27 -2.74
C VAL A 33 -5.78 2.63 -2.83
N ILE A 34 -5.88 3.36 -1.75
CA ILE A 34 -5.12 4.59 -1.54
C ILE A 34 -4.14 4.30 -0.42
N ALA A 35 -2.88 4.64 -0.62
CA ALA A 35 -1.85 4.41 0.37
C ALA A 35 -1.53 5.68 1.12
N THR A 36 -1.38 5.57 2.43
CA THR A 36 -1.01 6.71 3.25
C THR A 36 0.19 6.34 4.12
N ARG A 37 1.02 7.33 4.36
CA ARG A 37 2.16 7.21 5.26
C ARG A 37 2.04 8.36 6.25
N ASN A 38 1.91 8.02 7.54
CA ASN A 38 1.74 9.04 8.59
C ASN A 38 0.56 9.97 8.30
N GLY A 39 -0.51 9.40 7.75
CA GLY A 39 -1.71 10.18 7.48
C GLY A 39 -1.67 10.94 6.17
N GLU A 40 -0.58 10.88 5.42
CA GLU A 40 -0.48 11.58 4.15
C GLU A 40 -0.50 10.60 2.99
N MET A 41 -1.26 10.94 1.96
CA MET A 41 -1.36 10.08 0.79
C MET A 41 -0.03 10.07 0.04
N ILE A 42 0.37 8.87 -0.36
CA ILE A 42 1.57 8.72 -1.18
C ILE A 42 1.17 8.08 -2.50
N LEU A 43 2.01 8.31 -3.50
CA LEU A 43 1.76 7.79 -4.84
C LEU A 43 2.47 6.47 -5.04
N GLU A 44 2.10 5.76 -6.10
CA GLU A 44 2.61 4.42 -6.31
C GLU A 44 4.09 4.40 -6.70
N ASP A 45 4.65 5.53 -7.09
CA ASP A 45 6.08 5.56 -7.39
C ASP A 45 6.93 5.95 -6.19
N GLU A 46 6.29 6.11 -5.03
CA GLU A 46 7.03 6.38 -3.79
C GLU A 46 7.87 5.18 -3.39
N ILE A 47 9.09 5.44 -2.96
CA ILE A 47 9.98 4.38 -2.48
C ILE A 47 9.65 4.10 -1.02
N LEU A 48 9.46 2.84 -0.71
CA LEU A 48 9.19 2.43 0.67
C LEU A 48 10.50 2.30 1.44
N LYS A 49 10.47 2.77 2.68
CA LYS A 49 11.67 2.82 3.50
C LYS A 49 11.57 1.83 4.63
N GLU A 50 12.72 1.57 5.25
CA GLU A 50 12.76 0.71 6.40
C GLU A 50 11.86 1.25 7.49
N GLU A 51 11.09 0.37 8.13
CA GLU A 51 10.21 0.73 9.22
C GLU A 51 9.02 1.59 8.80
N ASP A 52 8.79 1.76 7.50
CA ASP A 52 7.59 2.45 7.07
C ASP A 52 6.35 1.63 7.41
N VAL A 53 5.30 2.33 7.79
CA VAL A 53 3.99 1.72 7.98
C VAL A 53 3.04 2.40 7.02
N ILE A 54 2.60 1.66 6.02
CA ILE A 54 1.75 2.18 4.96
C ILE A 54 0.35 1.66 5.17
N LYS A 55 -0.59 2.56 5.35
CA LYS A 55 -1.98 2.17 5.48
C LYS A 55 -2.65 2.21 4.13
N LEU A 56 -3.29 1.11 3.78
CA LEU A 56 -4.00 1.00 2.50
C LEU A 56 -5.48 1.12 2.78
N ILE A 57 -6.13 2.04 2.07
CA ILE A 57 -7.55 2.27 2.21
C ILE A 57 -8.22 1.79 0.94
N ALA A 58 -9.10 0.83 1.08
CA ALA A 58 -9.79 0.29 -0.09
C ALA A 58 -10.76 1.33 -0.62
N VAL A 59 -10.64 1.62 -1.91
CA VAL A 59 -11.56 2.52 -2.58
C VAL A 59 -12.26 1.70 -3.64
N ILE A 60 -13.47 1.35 -3.38
CA ILE A 60 -14.23 0.53 -4.29
C ILE A 60 -15.11 1.44 -5.10
N SER A 61 -14.69 1.61 -6.32
CA SER A 61 -15.48 2.45 -7.19
C SER A 61 -16.57 1.61 -7.82
N GLY A 62 -17.65 2.14 -7.83
CA GLY A 62 -18.71 1.52 -8.50
C GLY A 62 -19.04 0.21 -7.89
N GLY A 63 -18.75 0.34 -7.40
CA GLY A 63 -18.98 -0.65 -7.07
C GLY A 63 -19.51 -1.68 -7.88
N GLN A 64 -19.40 -1.45 -8.14
CA GLN A 64 -19.64 -2.09 -8.54
C GLN A 64 -19.93 -2.76 -8.37
N ALA A 65 -20.12 -2.86 -8.36
CA ALA A 65 -20.31 -3.32 -8.32
C ALA A 65 -20.41 -3.64 -8.38
#